data_d96a9f507e98fabf1f2ad23d490f17c8
#
_entry.id   d96a9f507e98fabf1f2ad23d490f17c8
#
_cell.length_a   1.000
_cell.length_b   1.000
_cell.length_c   1.000
_cell.angle_alpha   90.00
_cell.angle_beta   90.00
_cell.angle_gamma   90.00
#
_symmetry.space_group_name_H-M   'P 1'
#
loop_
_entity.id
_entity.type
_entity.pdbx_description
1 polymer ?
#
loop_
_entity_poly.entity_id
_entity_poly.type
_entity_poly.pdbx_seq_one_letter_code
_entity_poly.pdbx_strand_id
1 'polypeptide(L)'
;MYALSGYAYAVGTSLYGGGPVFINIQNPKSPTLEGGFSEGGYSHDAQVVNYNGPDSDYNGKEILIGSNGERNGINEVVITDVTDKRNPIKLSNISYSKEGYTHQGWFTEDQRYFIVGDELDEYDGNVDNTRILIFDLLDLDNPVLLSEYFGPTTAIDHNGYVKENTFYLANYRAGVRMHDIANIASGTITETGFFDTYPADDEPLFNGVWNVYPFFESGKIVVSDIEKGLFILRKQ
;
A
#
# COMPACT_ATOMS: atom_id res chain seq x y z
N MET A 1 10.90 1.98 -2.99
CA MET A 1 11.43 1.50 -4.31
C MET A 1 11.01 0.05 -4.49
N TYR A 2 10.43 -0.28 -5.59
CA TYR A 2 10.03 -1.63 -6.00
C TYR A 2 10.91 -2.10 -7.16
N ALA A 3 11.16 -3.39 -7.33
CA ALA A 3 11.94 -3.95 -8.43
C ALA A 3 11.20 -5.13 -9.06
N LEU A 4 10.95 -5.05 -10.37
CA LEU A 4 10.27 -6.07 -11.15
C LEU A 4 10.85 -6.12 -12.57
N SER A 5 10.94 -7.30 -13.17
CA SER A 5 11.35 -7.51 -14.58
C SER A 5 12.64 -6.79 -14.99
N GLY A 6 13.57 -6.61 -14.05
CA GLY A 6 14.83 -5.89 -14.30
C GLY A 6 14.73 -4.37 -14.23
N TYR A 7 13.66 -3.85 -13.66
CA TYR A 7 13.47 -2.43 -13.37
C TYR A 7 13.29 -2.18 -11.88
N ALA A 8 13.79 -1.05 -11.41
CA ALA A 8 13.44 -0.47 -10.12
C ALA A 8 12.55 0.74 -10.36
N TYR A 9 11.51 0.86 -9.52
CA TYR A 9 10.53 1.94 -9.57
C TYR A 9 10.73 2.81 -8.33
N ALA A 10 11.16 4.05 -8.53
CA ALA A 10 11.34 5.00 -7.44
C ALA A 10 10.21 6.02 -7.47
N VAL A 11 9.55 6.21 -6.32
CA VAL A 11 8.46 7.17 -6.13
C VAL A 11 8.90 8.26 -5.16
N GLY A 12 8.15 9.36 -5.05
CA GLY A 12 8.44 10.46 -4.15
C GLY A 12 9.72 11.22 -4.47
N THR A 13 10.21 11.14 -5.71
CA THR A 13 11.42 11.84 -6.16
C THR A 13 11.10 13.26 -6.63
N SER A 14 12.12 14.06 -6.95
CA SER A 14 11.92 15.37 -7.58
C SER A 14 11.70 15.30 -9.10
N LEU A 15 11.85 14.12 -9.69
CA LEU A 15 11.62 13.90 -11.11
C LEU A 15 10.15 13.60 -11.38
N TYR A 16 9.68 13.86 -12.58
CA TYR A 16 8.32 13.59 -13.03
C TYR A 16 7.23 14.14 -12.08
N GLY A 17 7.49 15.29 -11.43
CA GLY A 17 6.55 15.89 -10.49
C GLY A 17 6.32 15.09 -9.21
N GLY A 18 7.26 14.21 -8.84
CA GLY A 18 7.12 13.30 -7.69
C GLY A 18 6.57 11.92 -8.05
N GLY A 19 6.13 11.73 -9.29
CA GLY A 19 5.60 10.45 -9.79
C GLY A 19 6.68 9.38 -9.98
N PRO A 20 6.27 8.18 -10.38
CA PRO A 20 7.17 7.05 -10.54
C PRO A 20 8.28 7.29 -11.57
N VAL A 21 9.50 6.89 -11.21
CA VAL A 21 10.69 6.92 -12.05
C VAL A 21 11.11 5.48 -12.35
N PHE A 22 11.34 5.17 -13.64
CA PHE A 22 11.67 3.82 -14.09
C PHE A 22 13.17 3.71 -14.35
N ILE A 23 13.84 2.88 -13.55
CA ILE A 23 15.28 2.69 -13.57
C ILE A 23 15.58 1.27 -14.08
N ASN A 24 16.23 1.16 -15.22
CA ASN A 24 16.70 -0.12 -15.74
C ASN A 24 17.88 -0.61 -14.90
N ILE A 25 17.71 -1.77 -14.26
CA ILE A 25 18.69 -2.43 -13.40
C ILE A 25 19.11 -3.82 -13.93
N GLN A 26 18.87 -4.12 -15.20
CA GLN A 26 19.35 -5.37 -15.82
C GLN A 26 20.87 -5.49 -15.72
N ASN A 27 21.58 -4.37 -15.78
CA ASN A 27 22.96 -4.28 -15.32
C ASN A 27 23.03 -3.48 -14.01
N PRO A 28 22.98 -4.12 -12.83
CA PRO A 28 22.91 -3.41 -11.57
C PRO A 28 24.17 -2.60 -11.21
N LYS A 29 25.28 -2.83 -11.91
CA LYS A 29 26.50 -2.04 -11.76
C LYS A 29 26.48 -0.75 -12.57
N SER A 30 25.54 -0.62 -13.50
CA SER A 30 25.37 0.56 -14.37
C SER A 30 23.87 0.78 -14.65
N PRO A 31 23.09 1.18 -13.64
CA PRO A 31 21.67 1.46 -13.81
C PRO A 31 21.46 2.68 -14.71
N THR A 32 20.38 2.67 -15.48
CA THR A 32 20.04 3.79 -16.39
C THR A 32 18.60 4.22 -16.19
N LEU A 33 18.35 5.53 -16.26
CA LEU A 33 17.02 6.07 -16.32
C LEU A 33 16.36 5.68 -17.66
N GLU A 34 15.21 5.02 -17.63
CA GLU A 34 14.49 4.60 -18.83
C GLU A 34 13.26 5.49 -19.11
N GLY A 35 12.60 5.97 -18.06
CA GLY A 35 11.41 6.80 -18.16
C GLY A 35 10.82 7.13 -16.82
N GLY A 36 9.59 7.61 -16.83
CA GLY A 36 8.80 7.92 -15.65
C GLY A 36 7.40 8.37 -16.01
N PHE A 37 6.56 8.62 -15.02
CA PHE A 37 5.17 8.98 -15.18
C PHE A 37 4.81 10.16 -14.28
N SER A 38 4.22 11.23 -14.85
CA SER A 38 3.90 12.48 -14.12
C SER A 38 2.41 12.81 -14.08
N GLU A 39 1.56 12.14 -14.88
CA GLU A 39 0.13 12.49 -14.98
C GLU A 39 -0.68 12.15 -13.71
N GLY A 40 -0.16 11.28 -12.85
CA GLY A 40 -0.75 10.96 -11.55
C GLY A 40 -0.33 11.90 -10.43
N GLY A 41 0.57 12.86 -10.69
CA GLY A 41 1.14 13.70 -9.64
C GLY A 41 2.14 12.98 -8.74
N TYR A 42 2.25 13.42 -7.50
CA TYR A 42 3.15 12.84 -6.51
C TYR A 42 2.68 11.45 -6.07
N SER A 43 3.57 10.45 -6.12
CA SER A 43 3.32 9.11 -5.58
C SER A 43 4.16 8.91 -4.33
N HIS A 44 3.52 8.67 -3.19
CA HIS A 44 4.22 8.39 -1.94
C HIS A 44 4.76 6.96 -1.94
N ASP A 45 3.92 6.00 -2.26
CA ASP A 45 4.30 4.59 -2.43
C ASP A 45 3.65 4.01 -3.69
N ALA A 46 4.15 2.85 -4.14
CA ALA A 46 3.58 2.12 -5.26
C ALA A 46 3.91 0.65 -5.20
N GLN A 47 2.97 -0.18 -5.62
CA GLN A 47 3.21 -1.58 -5.94
C GLN A 47 3.17 -1.78 -7.45
N VAL A 48 4.12 -2.57 -7.98
CA VAL A 48 4.16 -2.95 -9.40
C VAL A 48 4.04 -4.46 -9.51
N VAL A 49 3.15 -4.93 -10.36
CA VAL A 49 2.91 -6.37 -10.56
C VAL A 49 2.97 -6.74 -12.04
N ASN A 50 3.37 -7.96 -12.35
CA ASN A 50 2.99 -8.61 -13.60
C ASN A 50 1.53 -9.03 -13.43
N TYR A 51 0.63 -8.28 -14.06
CA TYR A 51 -0.80 -8.47 -13.82
C TYR A 51 -1.30 -9.79 -14.38
N ASN A 52 -1.99 -10.52 -13.53
CA ASN A 52 -2.68 -11.76 -13.86
C ASN A 52 -3.99 -11.85 -13.05
N GLY A 53 -4.61 -10.70 -12.83
CA GLY A 53 -5.86 -10.54 -12.11
C GLY A 53 -7.08 -10.77 -12.98
N PRO A 54 -8.27 -10.38 -12.49
CA PRO A 54 -9.55 -10.68 -13.14
C PRO A 54 -9.79 -9.87 -14.43
N ASP A 55 -9.17 -8.71 -14.60
CA ASP A 55 -9.31 -7.89 -15.81
C ASP A 55 -8.45 -8.46 -16.95
N SER A 56 -9.08 -9.19 -17.85
CA SER A 56 -8.39 -9.90 -18.91
C SER A 56 -7.68 -9.00 -19.93
N ASP A 57 -8.07 -7.74 -20.03
CA ASP A 57 -7.52 -6.77 -21.01
C ASP A 57 -6.07 -6.39 -20.66
N TYR A 58 -5.71 -6.59 -19.39
CA TYR A 58 -4.38 -6.26 -18.87
C TYR A 58 -3.53 -7.47 -18.48
N ASN A 59 -3.98 -8.69 -18.70
CA ASN A 59 -3.19 -9.87 -18.39
C ASN A 59 -1.84 -9.88 -19.11
N GLY A 60 -0.75 -10.10 -18.34
CA GLY A 60 0.62 -10.08 -18.83
C GLY A 60 1.24 -8.67 -18.93
N LYS A 61 0.49 -7.62 -18.60
CA LYS A 61 1.00 -6.26 -18.50
C LYS A 61 1.72 -6.02 -17.17
N GLU A 62 2.62 -5.07 -17.15
CA GLU A 62 3.15 -4.54 -15.90
C GLU A 62 2.25 -3.37 -15.43
N ILE A 63 1.55 -3.57 -14.35
CA ILE A 63 0.64 -2.58 -13.77
C ILE A 63 1.27 -2.01 -12.51
N LEU A 64 1.37 -0.69 -12.47
CA LEU A 64 1.74 0.07 -11.29
C LEU A 64 0.48 0.66 -10.66
N ILE A 65 0.32 0.42 -9.35
CA ILE A 65 -0.68 1.11 -8.53
C ILE A 65 0.05 2.02 -7.56
N GLY A 66 -0.15 3.31 -7.75
CA GLY A 66 0.41 4.36 -6.90
C GLY A 66 -0.57 4.73 -5.79
N SER A 67 -0.04 4.82 -4.58
CA SER A 67 -0.69 5.50 -3.46
C SER A 67 -0.21 6.95 -3.49
N ASN A 68 -1.05 7.82 -4.05
CA ASN A 68 -0.69 9.20 -4.32
C ASN A 68 -1.27 10.10 -3.23
N GLY A 69 -0.45 10.34 -2.19
CA GLY A 69 -0.81 11.17 -1.04
C GLY A 69 -0.02 12.48 -1.03
N GLU A 70 -0.72 13.58 -1.05
CA GLU A 70 -0.13 14.91 -0.90
C GLU A 70 -0.90 15.72 0.15
N ARG A 71 -0.21 16.14 1.19
CA ARG A 71 -0.85 16.90 2.27
C ARG A 71 -1.46 18.20 1.74
N ASN A 72 -2.77 18.38 1.90
CA ASN A 72 -3.57 19.45 1.32
C ASN A 72 -3.58 19.47 -0.24
N GLY A 73 -3.27 18.35 -0.86
CA GLY A 73 -3.26 18.16 -2.29
C GLY A 73 -4.19 17.05 -2.75
N ILE A 74 -3.76 16.32 -3.79
CA ILE A 74 -4.51 15.19 -4.33
C ILE A 74 -4.21 13.95 -3.48
N ASN A 75 -5.27 13.22 -3.10
CA ASN A 75 -5.20 11.95 -2.39
C ASN A 75 -6.02 10.92 -3.15
N GLU A 76 -5.34 10.01 -3.83
CA GLU A 76 -5.98 9.03 -4.70
C GLU A 76 -5.10 7.79 -4.94
N VAL A 77 -5.73 6.71 -5.35
CA VAL A 77 -5.05 5.55 -5.95
C VAL A 77 -5.00 5.77 -7.46
N VAL A 78 -3.81 5.62 -8.06
CA VAL A 78 -3.59 5.80 -9.50
C VAL A 78 -3.13 4.50 -10.12
N ILE A 79 -3.81 4.05 -11.19
CA ILE A 79 -3.51 2.81 -11.90
C ILE A 79 -2.88 3.15 -13.25
N THR A 80 -1.71 2.55 -13.52
CA THR A 80 -0.91 2.89 -14.71
C THR A 80 -0.35 1.61 -15.35
N ASP A 81 -0.57 1.41 -16.65
CA ASP A 81 0.17 0.43 -17.46
C ASP A 81 1.60 0.98 -17.70
N VAL A 82 2.57 0.33 -17.11
CA VAL A 82 3.99 0.67 -17.22
C VAL A 82 4.79 -0.38 -18.02
N THR A 83 4.11 -1.18 -18.83
CA THR A 83 4.72 -2.21 -19.67
C THR A 83 5.77 -1.58 -20.61
N ASP A 84 5.40 -0.50 -21.29
CA ASP A 84 6.37 0.34 -22.02
C ASP A 84 6.85 1.49 -21.13
N LYS A 85 8.08 1.40 -20.65
CA LYS A 85 8.70 2.38 -19.75
C LYS A 85 8.83 3.78 -20.31
N ARG A 86 8.77 3.91 -21.66
CA ARG A 86 8.88 5.19 -22.37
C ARG A 86 7.53 5.82 -22.65
N ASN A 87 6.47 4.99 -22.67
CA ASN A 87 5.11 5.42 -22.96
C ASN A 87 4.15 4.79 -21.94
N PRO A 88 4.25 5.12 -20.64
CA PRO A 88 3.31 4.66 -19.64
C PRO A 88 1.91 5.23 -19.91
N ILE A 89 0.87 4.47 -19.61
CA ILE A 89 -0.51 4.84 -19.87
C ILE A 89 -1.28 4.86 -18.55
N LYS A 90 -1.83 6.01 -18.15
CA LYS A 90 -2.79 6.08 -17.05
C LYS A 90 -4.06 5.37 -17.46
N LEU A 91 -4.46 4.34 -16.72
CA LEU A 91 -5.70 3.64 -16.90
C LEU A 91 -6.83 4.37 -16.17
N SER A 92 -6.65 4.58 -14.89
CA SER A 92 -7.65 5.22 -14.05
C SER A 92 -7.04 5.84 -12.80
N ASN A 93 -7.89 6.52 -12.03
CA ASN A 93 -7.62 6.92 -10.66
C ASN A 93 -8.93 6.92 -9.87
N ILE A 94 -8.83 6.73 -8.57
CA ILE A 94 -9.96 6.79 -7.65
C ILE A 94 -9.55 7.45 -6.34
N SER A 95 -10.35 8.44 -5.90
CA SER A 95 -10.28 9.04 -4.58
C SER A 95 -11.41 8.52 -3.68
N TYR A 96 -11.40 8.96 -2.43
CA TYR A 96 -12.38 8.57 -1.42
C TYR A 96 -12.69 9.78 -0.52
N SER A 97 -13.69 9.66 0.34
CA SER A 97 -14.06 10.74 1.25
C SER A 97 -13.18 10.77 2.50
N LYS A 98 -13.04 11.95 3.12
CA LYS A 98 -12.28 12.15 4.38
C LYS A 98 -10.81 11.75 4.26
N GLU A 99 -10.24 11.98 3.08
CA GLU A 99 -8.82 11.74 2.83
C GLU A 99 -7.94 12.65 3.67
N GLY A 100 -6.82 12.12 4.16
CA GLY A 100 -5.72 12.84 4.80
C GLY A 100 -4.44 12.70 3.99
N TYR A 101 -4.03 11.44 3.73
CA TYR A 101 -2.81 11.14 2.99
C TYR A 101 -2.82 9.69 2.48
N THR A 102 -3.15 9.46 1.22
CA THR A 102 -3.11 8.12 0.60
C THR A 102 -1.69 7.60 0.65
N HIS A 103 -1.39 6.74 1.66
CA HIS A 103 -0.02 6.44 2.05
C HIS A 103 0.56 5.23 1.33
N GLN A 104 -0.03 4.05 1.57
CA GLN A 104 0.49 2.79 1.06
C GLN A 104 -0.65 1.81 0.84
N GLY A 105 -0.53 0.98 -0.19
CA GLY A 105 -1.48 -0.08 -0.44
C GLY A 105 -0.83 -1.36 -0.92
N TRP A 106 -1.57 -2.47 -0.82
CA TRP A 106 -1.11 -3.78 -1.25
C TRP A 106 -2.23 -4.60 -1.87
N PHE A 107 -1.92 -5.28 -2.98
CA PHE A 107 -2.84 -6.22 -3.63
C PHE A 107 -3.09 -7.46 -2.78
N THR A 108 -4.30 -8.02 -2.91
CA THR A 108 -4.54 -9.45 -2.66
C THR A 108 -3.78 -10.31 -3.67
N GLU A 109 -3.53 -11.59 -3.33
CA GLU A 109 -2.73 -12.47 -4.20
C GLU A 109 -3.39 -12.74 -5.57
N ASP A 110 -4.72 -12.66 -5.65
CA ASP A 110 -5.49 -12.74 -6.90
C ASP A 110 -5.50 -11.43 -7.71
N GLN A 111 -4.86 -10.39 -7.18
CA GLN A 111 -4.75 -9.06 -7.79
C GLN A 111 -6.10 -8.39 -8.09
N ARG A 112 -7.15 -8.75 -7.36
CA ARG A 112 -8.46 -8.14 -7.50
C ARG A 112 -8.68 -6.99 -6.52
N TYR A 113 -8.28 -7.16 -5.27
CA TYR A 113 -8.51 -6.13 -4.27
C TYR A 113 -7.22 -5.43 -3.93
N PHE A 114 -7.29 -4.11 -3.76
CA PHE A 114 -6.18 -3.29 -3.29
C PHE A 114 -6.58 -2.69 -1.93
N ILE A 115 -5.79 -3.01 -0.91
CA ILE A 115 -6.04 -2.59 0.47
C ILE A 115 -5.12 -1.43 0.77
N VAL A 116 -5.69 -0.29 1.20
CA VAL A 116 -4.97 0.98 1.34
C VAL A 116 -5.13 1.53 2.75
N GLY A 117 -4.05 2.10 3.27
CA GLY A 117 -4.02 2.95 4.45
C GLY A 117 -3.94 4.44 4.09
N ASP A 118 -4.56 5.27 4.93
CA ASP A 118 -4.49 6.73 4.86
C ASP A 118 -3.83 7.27 6.14
N GLU A 119 -2.55 7.57 6.09
CA GLU A 119 -1.72 7.85 7.28
C GLU A 119 -2.16 9.08 8.09
N LEU A 120 -2.92 9.98 7.52
CA LEU A 120 -3.21 11.26 8.21
C LEU A 120 -4.68 11.46 8.56
N ASP A 121 -5.58 10.58 8.19
CA ASP A 121 -7.00 10.80 8.43
C ASP A 121 -7.39 10.71 9.91
N GLU A 122 -6.77 9.83 10.71
CA GLU A 122 -6.91 9.82 12.17
C GLU A 122 -6.19 11.00 12.82
N TYR A 123 -4.97 11.32 12.32
CA TYR A 123 -4.18 12.43 12.85
C TYR A 123 -4.87 13.78 12.67
N ASP A 124 -5.48 14.01 11.52
CA ASP A 124 -6.20 15.23 11.19
C ASP A 124 -7.65 15.24 11.75
N GLY A 125 -8.09 14.12 12.36
CA GLY A 125 -9.43 13.97 12.94
C GLY A 125 -10.54 13.84 11.90
N ASN A 126 -10.22 13.38 10.70
CA ASN A 126 -11.19 13.10 9.63
C ASN A 126 -12.00 11.85 9.96
N VAL A 127 -11.37 10.90 10.67
CA VAL A 127 -11.99 9.70 11.21
C VAL A 127 -11.59 9.51 12.68
N ASP A 128 -12.36 8.72 13.42
CA ASP A 128 -12.12 8.53 14.86
C ASP A 128 -11.16 7.35 15.16
N ASN A 129 -11.15 6.33 14.29
CA ASN A 129 -10.39 5.10 14.49
C ASN A 129 -9.64 4.72 13.23
N THR A 130 -8.55 3.93 13.38
CA THR A 130 -7.81 3.31 12.29
C THR A 130 -8.71 2.87 11.15
N ARG A 131 -8.48 3.38 9.94
CA ARG A 131 -9.31 3.09 8.77
C ARG A 131 -8.52 2.34 7.69
N ILE A 132 -9.07 1.23 7.23
CA ILE A 132 -8.55 0.48 6.09
C ILE A 132 -9.54 0.60 4.94
N LEU A 133 -9.07 1.06 3.78
CA LEU A 133 -9.84 1.21 2.55
C LEU A 133 -9.67 -0.03 1.67
N ILE A 134 -10.75 -0.58 1.13
CA ILE A 134 -10.72 -1.74 0.25
C ILE A 134 -11.28 -1.35 -1.11
N PHE A 135 -10.43 -1.36 -2.13
CA PHE A 135 -10.82 -1.11 -3.51
C PHE A 135 -11.00 -2.42 -4.25
N ASP A 136 -12.10 -2.58 -5.00
CA ASP A 136 -12.29 -3.67 -5.97
C ASP A 136 -11.79 -3.19 -7.34
N LEU A 137 -10.81 -3.89 -7.86
CA LEU A 137 -10.14 -3.64 -9.13
C LEU A 137 -10.49 -4.73 -10.16
N LEU A 138 -11.75 -5.21 -10.12
CA LEU A 138 -12.28 -6.14 -11.11
C LEU A 138 -12.13 -5.60 -12.55
N ASP A 139 -12.22 -4.30 -12.70
CA ASP A 139 -12.01 -3.52 -13.92
C ASP A 139 -11.02 -2.41 -13.57
N LEU A 140 -9.81 -2.46 -14.14
CA LEU A 140 -8.73 -1.49 -13.86
C LEU A 140 -9.03 -0.09 -14.42
N ASP A 141 -9.89 0.01 -15.41
CA ASP A 141 -10.35 1.29 -15.97
C ASP A 141 -11.44 1.95 -15.11
N ASN A 142 -12.16 1.15 -14.32
CA ASN A 142 -13.29 1.60 -13.49
C ASN A 142 -13.23 1.01 -12.07
N PRO A 143 -12.18 1.31 -11.28
CA PRO A 143 -12.04 0.84 -9.91
C PRO A 143 -13.16 1.39 -9.02
N VAL A 144 -13.54 0.63 -7.98
CA VAL A 144 -14.56 1.07 -7.02
C VAL A 144 -14.08 0.92 -5.58
N LEU A 145 -14.44 1.84 -4.70
CA LEU A 145 -14.32 1.65 -3.27
C LEU A 145 -15.37 0.64 -2.81
N LEU A 146 -14.94 -0.56 -2.47
CA LEU A 146 -15.85 -1.64 -2.06
C LEU A 146 -16.36 -1.46 -0.64
N SER A 147 -15.45 -1.17 0.29
CA SER A 147 -15.78 -1.00 1.71
C SER A 147 -14.66 -0.28 2.47
N GLU A 148 -15.01 0.17 3.67
CA GLU A 148 -14.11 0.70 4.67
C GLU A 148 -14.22 -0.15 5.93
N TYR A 149 -13.07 -0.51 6.52
CA TYR A 149 -13.02 -1.17 7.83
C TYR A 149 -12.51 -0.16 8.85
N PHE A 150 -13.15 -0.11 10.01
CA PHE A 150 -12.69 0.69 11.14
C PHE A 150 -12.20 -0.23 12.26
N GLY A 151 -10.95 -0.02 12.67
CA GLY A 151 -10.31 -0.76 13.75
C GLY A 151 -10.82 -0.38 15.14
N PRO A 152 -10.39 -1.11 16.17
CA PRO A 152 -10.84 -0.86 17.55
C PRO A 152 -10.09 0.29 18.24
N THR A 153 -9.03 0.82 17.65
CA THR A 153 -8.15 1.84 18.24
C THR A 153 -8.14 3.12 17.40
N THR A 154 -7.67 4.21 18.00
CA THR A 154 -7.54 5.53 17.35
C THR A 154 -6.18 5.71 16.68
N ALA A 155 -5.30 4.70 16.76
CA ALA A 155 -3.93 4.80 16.25
C ALA A 155 -3.90 4.89 14.72
N ILE A 156 -2.93 5.64 14.22
CA ILE A 156 -2.67 5.85 12.79
C ILE A 156 -2.28 4.52 12.13
N ASP A 157 -2.86 4.18 10.99
CA ASP A 157 -2.38 3.11 10.14
C ASP A 157 -1.16 3.55 9.32
N HIS A 158 -0.35 2.59 8.89
CA HIS A 158 0.86 2.88 8.12
C HIS A 158 1.05 1.83 6.99
N ASN A 159 2.10 1.02 7.07
CA ASN A 159 2.40 0.05 6.02
C ASN A 159 1.63 -1.26 6.20
N GLY A 160 1.00 -1.76 5.15
CA GLY A 160 0.25 -3.00 5.15
C GLY A 160 0.65 -3.94 4.02
N TYR A 161 0.62 -5.25 4.30
CA TYR A 161 1.01 -6.29 3.34
C TYR A 161 0.08 -7.48 3.40
N VAL A 162 -0.27 -8.02 2.24
CA VAL A 162 -1.06 -9.25 2.14
C VAL A 162 -0.11 -10.44 1.95
N LYS A 163 -0.35 -11.48 2.73
CA LYS A 163 0.21 -12.81 2.50
C LYS A 163 -0.87 -13.86 2.76
N GLU A 164 -1.16 -14.66 1.75
CA GLU A 164 -2.29 -15.59 1.79
C GLU A 164 -3.60 -14.83 2.12
N ASN A 165 -4.40 -15.33 3.04
CA ASN A 165 -5.63 -14.68 3.48
C ASN A 165 -5.43 -13.75 4.69
N THR A 166 -4.24 -13.20 4.87
CA THR A 166 -3.96 -12.31 6.00
C THR A 166 -3.39 -10.99 5.53
N PHE A 167 -4.02 -9.89 5.91
CA PHE A 167 -3.46 -8.54 5.81
C PHE A 167 -2.75 -8.20 7.12
N TYR A 168 -1.48 -7.87 7.03
CA TYR A 168 -0.62 -7.47 8.15
C TYR A 168 -0.46 -5.96 8.09
N LEU A 169 -0.89 -5.26 9.12
CA LEU A 169 -0.85 -3.81 9.22
C LEU A 169 0.15 -3.37 10.30
N ALA A 170 1.07 -2.50 9.96
CA ALA A 170 1.81 -1.68 10.90
C ALA A 170 0.89 -0.52 11.30
N ASN A 171 0.51 -0.43 12.57
CA ASN A 171 -0.51 0.49 13.05
C ASN A 171 0.05 1.34 14.19
N TYR A 172 1.17 1.97 13.95
CA TYR A 172 1.92 2.82 14.87
C TYR A 172 1.78 2.38 16.35
N ARG A 173 1.10 3.18 17.20
CA ARG A 173 0.94 2.90 18.64
C ARG A 173 0.09 1.67 18.94
N ALA A 174 -0.78 1.24 18.03
CA ALA A 174 -1.54 0.00 18.19
C ALA A 174 -0.75 -1.26 17.81
N GLY A 175 0.51 -1.12 17.41
CA GLY A 175 1.39 -2.24 17.13
C GLY A 175 1.19 -2.86 15.75
N VAL A 176 1.39 -4.18 15.64
CA VAL A 176 1.05 -4.95 14.43
C VAL A 176 -0.34 -5.52 14.58
N ARG A 177 -1.19 -5.32 13.57
CA ARG A 177 -2.54 -5.89 13.49
C ARG A 177 -2.63 -6.89 12.35
N MET A 178 -3.32 -8.00 12.54
CA MET A 178 -3.52 -9.05 11.55
C MET A 178 -5.01 -9.21 11.27
N HIS A 179 -5.39 -9.10 10.01
CA HIS A 179 -6.78 -9.20 9.57
C HIS A 179 -6.96 -10.39 8.63
N ASP A 180 -7.95 -11.23 8.89
CA ASP A 180 -8.41 -12.24 7.94
C ASP A 180 -9.20 -11.54 6.83
N ILE A 181 -8.79 -11.78 5.58
CA ILE A 181 -9.38 -11.21 4.37
C ILE A 181 -10.09 -12.25 3.51
N ALA A 182 -10.33 -13.46 4.02
CA ALA A 182 -11.00 -14.53 3.26
C ALA A 182 -12.40 -14.13 2.75
N ASN A 183 -13.07 -13.18 3.43
CA ASN A 183 -14.39 -12.68 3.05
C ASN A 183 -14.34 -11.28 2.40
N ILE A 184 -13.21 -10.85 1.89
CA ILE A 184 -13.01 -9.51 1.31
C ILE A 184 -13.96 -9.20 0.17
N ALA A 185 -14.37 -10.21 -0.60
CA ALA A 185 -15.34 -10.07 -1.69
C ALA A 185 -16.72 -9.56 -1.22
N SER A 186 -17.07 -9.74 0.05
CA SER A 186 -18.27 -9.17 0.66
C SER A 186 -18.00 -7.83 1.36
N GLY A 187 -16.80 -7.26 1.18
CA GLY A 187 -16.38 -6.05 1.87
C GLY A 187 -16.07 -6.26 3.35
N THR A 188 -15.83 -7.51 3.78
CA THR A 188 -15.61 -7.83 5.19
C THR A 188 -14.18 -8.31 5.42
N ILE A 189 -13.49 -7.68 6.36
CA ILE A 189 -12.24 -8.16 6.94
C ILE A 189 -12.42 -8.27 8.46
N THR A 190 -11.63 -9.14 9.13
CA THR A 190 -11.78 -9.40 10.55
C THR A 190 -10.43 -9.44 11.24
N GLU A 191 -10.23 -8.64 12.28
CA GLU A 191 -9.00 -8.73 13.08
C GLU A 191 -8.91 -10.09 13.77
N THR A 192 -7.80 -10.78 13.61
CA THR A 192 -7.55 -12.13 14.14
C THR A 192 -6.42 -12.17 15.16
N GLY A 193 -5.66 -11.11 15.31
CA GLY A 193 -4.61 -11.01 16.30
C GLY A 193 -3.80 -9.74 16.17
N PHE A 194 -3.04 -9.45 17.22
CA PHE A 194 -2.17 -8.29 17.26
C PHE A 194 -0.96 -8.53 18.16
N PHE A 195 0.06 -7.68 17.99
CA PHE A 195 1.18 -7.57 18.90
C PHE A 195 1.49 -6.09 19.13
N ASP A 196 1.15 -5.62 20.32
CA ASP A 196 1.33 -4.22 20.70
C ASP A 196 2.76 -3.98 21.22
N THR A 197 3.46 -3.04 20.57
CA THR A 197 4.79 -2.60 20.96
C THR A 197 4.76 -1.32 21.79
N TYR A 198 3.62 -0.63 21.88
CA TYR A 198 3.45 0.66 22.56
C TYR A 198 2.25 0.68 23.52
N PRO A 199 2.23 -0.15 24.58
CA PRO A 199 1.05 -0.39 25.41
C PRO A 199 0.67 0.77 26.35
N ALA A 200 1.18 1.97 26.12
CA ALA A 200 0.86 3.14 26.94
C ALA A 200 -0.47 3.78 26.55
N ASP A 201 -0.75 3.89 25.27
CA ASP A 201 -1.97 4.44 24.68
C ASP A 201 -2.02 4.15 23.18
N ASP A 202 -3.18 4.41 22.57
CA ASP A 202 -3.42 4.29 21.13
C ASP A 202 -3.72 5.66 20.49
N GLU A 203 -3.21 6.77 21.06
CA GLU A 203 -3.43 8.09 20.46
C GLU A 203 -2.89 8.16 19.04
N PRO A 204 -3.50 8.97 18.13
CA PRO A 204 -3.09 9.09 16.74
C PRO A 204 -1.79 9.91 16.60
N LEU A 205 -0.67 9.32 17.01
CA LEU A 205 0.66 9.90 16.97
C LEU A 205 1.68 8.91 16.39
N PHE A 206 2.78 9.45 15.85
CA PHE A 206 3.79 8.73 15.08
C PHE A 206 4.85 8.07 15.98
N ASN A 207 4.45 7.07 16.77
CA ASN A 207 5.29 6.24 17.62
C ASN A 207 4.95 4.76 17.41
N GLY A 208 5.82 3.84 17.85
CA GLY A 208 5.57 2.41 17.78
C GLY A 208 5.93 1.80 16.42
N VAL A 209 5.07 0.98 15.87
CA VAL A 209 5.38 0.17 14.69
C VAL A 209 5.41 0.97 13.40
N TRP A 210 6.59 1.01 12.76
CA TRP A 210 6.79 1.64 11.45
C TRP A 210 6.49 0.71 10.28
N ASN A 211 6.92 -0.56 10.37
CA ASN A 211 6.75 -1.50 9.27
C ASN A 211 6.66 -2.95 9.76
N VAL A 212 6.01 -3.79 8.97
CA VAL A 212 5.88 -5.23 9.18
C VAL A 212 6.27 -5.99 7.90
N TYR A 213 7.05 -7.06 8.02
CA TYR A 213 7.46 -7.88 6.89
C TYR A 213 7.11 -9.35 7.13
N PRO A 214 6.05 -9.89 6.51
CA PRO A 214 5.55 -11.23 6.77
C PRO A 214 6.07 -12.31 5.79
N PHE A 215 6.93 -11.97 4.81
CA PHE A 215 7.20 -12.83 3.65
C PHE A 215 8.29 -13.88 3.83
N PHE A 216 8.85 -14.05 5.04
CA PHE A 216 9.82 -15.12 5.25
C PHE A 216 9.16 -16.49 5.14
N GLU A 217 9.81 -17.44 4.44
CA GLU A 217 9.37 -18.83 4.32
C GLU A 217 9.27 -19.55 5.68
N SER A 218 10.06 -19.10 6.66
CA SER A 218 10.02 -19.62 8.03
C SER A 218 8.75 -19.28 8.81
N GLY A 219 7.84 -18.47 8.23
CA GLY A 219 6.64 -17.97 8.90
C GLY A 219 6.94 -16.92 9.99
N LYS A 220 8.18 -16.44 10.07
CA LYS A 220 8.53 -15.35 10.97
C LYS A 220 8.09 -14.02 10.36
N ILE A 221 7.64 -13.14 11.23
CA ILE A 221 7.23 -11.77 10.90
C ILE A 221 8.27 -10.84 11.53
N VAL A 222 8.88 -10.00 10.71
CA VAL A 222 9.82 -8.99 11.17
C VAL A 222 9.11 -7.65 11.27
N VAL A 223 9.30 -6.96 12.38
CA VAL A 223 8.64 -5.68 12.68
C VAL A 223 9.71 -4.67 13.04
N SER A 224 9.66 -3.49 12.43
CA SER A 224 10.47 -2.34 12.83
C SER A 224 9.60 -1.38 13.65
N ASP A 225 10.14 -0.94 14.76
CA ASP A 225 9.50 -0.01 15.69
C ASP A 225 10.42 1.23 15.86
N ILE A 226 9.83 2.40 15.91
CA ILE A 226 10.55 3.68 15.92
C ILE A 226 11.44 3.80 17.16
N GLU A 227 10.92 3.44 18.34
CA GLU A 227 11.62 3.59 19.60
C GLU A 227 12.33 2.32 20.07
N LYS A 228 11.77 1.14 19.76
CA LYS A 228 12.20 -0.14 20.33
C LYS A 228 13.01 -1.01 19.36
N GLY A 229 13.12 -0.58 18.09
CA GLY A 229 13.95 -1.23 17.09
C GLY A 229 13.28 -2.45 16.46
N LEU A 230 13.89 -3.63 16.50
CA LEU A 230 13.48 -4.81 15.75
C LEU A 230 12.79 -5.85 16.62
N PHE A 231 11.61 -6.30 16.20
CA PHE A 231 10.95 -7.49 16.77
C PHE A 231 10.89 -8.61 15.72
N ILE A 232 11.00 -9.85 16.21
CA ILE A 232 10.78 -11.06 15.40
C ILE A 232 9.63 -11.83 16.04
N LEU A 233 8.51 -11.86 15.33
CA LEU A 233 7.28 -12.49 15.80
C LEU A 233 6.99 -13.78 15.05
N ARG A 234 6.08 -14.57 15.59
CA ARG A 234 5.50 -15.76 14.95
C ARG A 234 4.03 -15.84 15.32
N LYS A 235 3.19 -16.08 14.32
CA LYS A 235 1.75 -16.38 14.53
C LYS A 235 1.63 -17.65 15.39
N GLN A 236 0.77 -17.60 16.40
CA GLN A 236 0.46 -18.74 17.27
C GLN A 236 -0.70 -19.55 16.73
#